data_0904fea3abdf68667b8dcd676f9c1ace
#
_entry.id   0904fea3abdf68667b8dcd676f9c1ace
#
_cell.length_a   1.000
_cell.length_b   1.000
_cell.length_c   1.000
_cell.angle_alpha   90.00
_cell.angle_beta   90.00
_cell.angle_gamma   90.00
#
_symmetry.space_group_name_H-M   'P 1'
#
loop_
_entity.id
_entity.type
_entity.pdbx_description
1 polymer ?
#
loop_
_entity_poly.entity_id
_entity_poly.type
_entity_poly.pdbx_seq_one_letter_code
_entity_poly.pdbx_strand_id
1 'polypeptide(L)'
;RDISAHDEPRIDMHDGELNRVLGGGLVPGSITLLGGEPGIGKSTLTLQTILHLPDMKVMYVSGEESAHQIKLRADRLASASVGDESAAGRASLDNVSIFCETSLEKIFTHIQEQAPGLVVIDSIQTIATDEVESSPGSISQVRECAAALLRFAKTSGIPVILIGHINKEGTLAGPKILEHIVDTVVQFEGDQHYMYRILRSIKNRFGSTSELGIYEMRNDGLRPVSNPSELLLTQDHDGLSGVAISSAIEGVRPFLVETQALVSTAAYGT
;
A
#
# COMPACT_ATOMS: atom_id res chain seq x y z
N ARG A 1 34.46 -1.19 -10.34
CA ARG A 1 33.33 -2.12 -10.63
C ARG A 1 32.38 -1.37 -11.53
N ASP A 2 32.26 -1.80 -12.77
CA ASP A 2 31.31 -1.24 -13.73
C ASP A 2 29.90 -1.56 -13.23
N ILE A 3 29.21 -0.55 -12.71
CA ILE A 3 27.78 -0.60 -12.44
C ILE A 3 27.10 -0.26 -13.76
N SER A 4 26.61 -1.27 -14.47
CA SER A 4 25.79 -1.01 -15.65
C SER A 4 24.47 -0.37 -15.18
N ALA A 5 24.13 0.78 -15.74
CA ALA A 5 22.85 1.48 -15.51
C ALA A 5 21.70 0.77 -16.25
N HIS A 6 21.65 -0.55 -16.20
CA HIS A 6 20.51 -1.33 -16.68
C HIS A 6 19.48 -1.47 -15.56
N ASP A 7 18.21 -1.49 -15.95
CA ASP A 7 17.03 -1.49 -15.12
C ASP A 7 17.21 -2.26 -13.80
N GLU A 8 17.00 -1.55 -12.68
CA GLU A 8 16.99 -2.21 -11.38
C GLU A 8 15.94 -3.32 -11.40
N PRO A 9 16.29 -4.55 -10.99
CA PRO A 9 15.32 -5.64 -10.94
C PRO A 9 14.15 -5.25 -10.05
N ARG A 10 12.96 -5.57 -10.50
CA ARG A 10 11.72 -5.28 -9.78
C ARG A 10 11.03 -6.57 -9.41
N ILE A 11 10.50 -6.62 -8.19
CA ILE A 11 9.64 -7.70 -7.73
C ILE A 11 8.22 -7.31 -8.10
N ASP A 12 7.62 -8.08 -9.00
CA ASP A 12 6.22 -7.93 -9.36
C ASP A 12 5.34 -8.29 -8.17
N MET A 13 4.50 -7.36 -7.74
CA MET A 13 3.59 -7.55 -6.61
C MET A 13 2.26 -8.23 -7.02
N HIS A 14 2.13 -8.60 -8.27
CA HIS A 14 0.91 -9.18 -8.86
C HIS A 14 -0.37 -8.35 -8.63
N ASP A 15 -0.19 -7.04 -8.43
CA ASP A 15 -1.24 -6.04 -8.31
C ASP A 15 -0.90 -4.86 -9.22
N GLY A 16 -1.70 -4.66 -10.26
CA GLY A 16 -1.41 -3.66 -11.30
C GLY A 16 -1.42 -2.23 -10.79
N GLU A 17 -2.29 -1.91 -9.82
CA GLU A 17 -2.38 -0.55 -9.27
C GLU A 17 -1.24 -0.29 -8.28
N LEU A 18 -0.85 -1.28 -7.47
CA LEU A 18 0.32 -1.17 -6.59
C LEU A 18 1.62 -1.09 -7.41
N ASN A 19 1.80 -1.96 -8.39
CA ASN A 19 2.97 -1.92 -9.28
C ASN A 19 3.10 -0.58 -10.00
N ARG A 20 1.99 -0.02 -10.48
CA ARG A 20 1.97 1.32 -11.09
C ARG A 20 2.55 2.37 -10.15
N VAL A 21 2.05 2.45 -8.92
CA VAL A 21 2.47 3.45 -7.92
C VAL A 21 3.92 3.23 -7.48
N LEU A 22 4.38 1.98 -7.44
CA LEU A 22 5.78 1.63 -7.13
C LEU A 22 6.74 1.85 -8.31
N GLY A 23 6.20 2.12 -9.52
CA GLY A 23 7.02 2.28 -10.73
C GLY A 23 7.44 0.97 -11.36
N GLY A 24 6.61 -0.07 -11.24
CA GLY A 24 6.80 -1.41 -11.82
C GLY A 24 7.06 -2.52 -10.80
N GLY A 25 6.97 -2.26 -9.50
CA GLY A 25 7.15 -3.23 -8.43
C GLY A 25 8.14 -2.82 -7.36
N LEU A 26 8.37 -3.69 -6.37
CA LEU A 26 9.33 -3.44 -5.29
C LEU A 26 10.77 -3.59 -5.79
N VAL A 27 11.65 -2.70 -5.34
CA VAL A 27 13.09 -2.79 -5.62
C VAL A 27 13.77 -3.61 -4.51
N PRO A 28 14.56 -4.63 -4.83
CA PRO A 28 15.35 -5.37 -3.85
C PRO A 28 16.23 -4.46 -3.01
N GLY A 29 16.28 -4.70 -1.70
CA GLY A 29 17.05 -3.88 -0.77
C GLY A 29 16.48 -2.48 -0.54
N SER A 30 15.26 -2.20 -0.97
CA SER A 30 14.56 -0.95 -0.70
C SER A 30 13.67 -1.02 0.53
N ILE A 31 13.34 0.15 1.07
CA ILE A 31 12.35 0.28 2.14
C ILE A 31 11.21 1.18 1.66
N THR A 32 10.00 0.64 1.72
CA THR A 32 8.76 1.30 1.29
C THR A 32 7.85 1.55 2.49
N LEU A 33 7.43 2.79 2.69
CA LEU A 33 6.43 3.16 3.69
C LEU A 33 5.04 3.24 3.05
N LEU A 34 4.12 2.43 3.53
CA LEU A 34 2.70 2.53 3.23
C LEU A 34 2.00 3.27 4.38
N GLY A 35 1.72 4.55 4.15
CA GLY A 35 1.05 5.44 5.10
C GLY A 35 -0.44 5.56 4.83
N GLY A 36 -1.20 5.96 5.84
CA GLY A 36 -2.63 6.24 5.71
C GLY A 36 -3.37 6.22 7.05
N GLU A 37 -4.61 6.72 7.09
CA GLU A 37 -5.43 6.72 8.29
C GLU A 37 -5.65 5.29 8.84
N PRO A 38 -5.84 5.13 10.16
CA PRO A 38 -6.28 3.85 10.73
C PRO A 38 -7.57 3.37 10.07
N GLY A 39 -7.66 2.06 9.77
CA GLY A 39 -8.86 1.47 9.16
C GLY A 39 -9.04 1.72 7.66
N ILE A 40 -8.13 2.44 6.97
CA ILE A 40 -8.24 2.74 5.53
C ILE A 40 -8.05 1.50 4.63
N GLY A 41 -7.41 0.44 5.15
CA GLY A 41 -7.18 -0.80 4.42
C GLY A 41 -5.71 -1.14 4.13
N LYS A 42 -4.74 -0.46 4.75
CA LYS A 42 -3.29 -0.70 4.54
C LYS A 42 -2.89 -2.16 4.76
N SER A 43 -3.19 -2.69 5.94
CA SER A 43 -2.89 -4.08 6.30
C SER A 43 -3.62 -5.08 5.39
N THR A 44 -4.84 -4.74 4.95
CA THR A 44 -5.60 -5.57 4.00
C THR A 44 -4.92 -5.59 2.63
N LEU A 45 -4.54 -4.42 2.09
CA LEU A 45 -3.83 -4.33 0.80
C LEU A 45 -2.54 -5.13 0.84
N THR A 46 -1.72 -4.91 1.88
CA THR A 46 -0.43 -5.58 2.00
C THR A 46 -0.60 -7.09 2.14
N LEU A 47 -1.52 -7.54 3.01
CA LEU A 47 -1.76 -8.96 3.21
C LEU A 47 -2.28 -9.62 1.92
N GLN A 48 -3.27 -9.00 1.25
CA GLN A 48 -3.81 -9.48 -0.03
C GLN A 48 -2.71 -9.62 -1.07
N THR A 49 -1.84 -8.63 -1.20
CA THR A 49 -0.76 -8.64 -2.19
C THR A 49 0.26 -9.74 -1.92
N ILE A 50 0.70 -9.92 -0.66
CA ILE A 50 1.71 -10.94 -0.34
C ILE A 50 1.19 -12.37 -0.47
N LEU A 51 -0.12 -12.59 -0.36
CA LEU A 51 -0.74 -13.89 -0.61
C LEU A 51 -0.63 -14.33 -2.07
N HIS A 52 -0.41 -13.40 -2.99
CA HIS A 52 -0.22 -13.65 -4.43
C HIS A 52 1.26 -13.76 -4.84
N LEU A 53 2.19 -13.93 -3.87
CA LEU A 53 3.62 -14.14 -4.11
C LEU A 53 4.03 -15.60 -3.83
N PRO A 54 3.62 -16.58 -4.67
CA PRO A 54 3.76 -18.00 -4.35
C PRO A 54 5.24 -18.45 -4.28
N ASP A 55 6.12 -17.78 -5.02
CA ASP A 55 7.53 -18.16 -5.13
C ASP A 55 8.45 -17.41 -4.15
N MET A 56 7.86 -16.59 -3.26
CA MET A 56 8.60 -15.75 -2.34
C MET A 56 8.21 -16.04 -0.88
N LYS A 57 9.20 -16.34 -0.05
CA LYS A 57 8.99 -16.40 1.40
C LYS A 57 8.79 -15.00 1.93
N VAL A 58 7.67 -14.75 2.58
CA VAL A 58 7.34 -13.46 3.19
C VAL A 58 7.25 -13.59 4.70
N MET A 59 7.93 -12.70 5.42
CA MET A 59 7.76 -12.55 6.85
C MET A 59 6.84 -11.36 7.13
N TYR A 60 5.68 -11.64 7.74
CA TYR A 60 4.73 -10.62 8.19
C TYR A 60 4.82 -10.48 9.70
N VAL A 61 5.31 -9.33 10.16
CA VAL A 61 5.45 -8.99 11.58
C VAL A 61 4.33 -8.05 11.98
N SER A 62 3.56 -8.42 13.00
CA SER A 62 2.52 -7.59 13.58
C SER A 62 2.80 -7.27 15.04
N GLY A 63 2.70 -5.99 15.39
CA GLY A 63 2.73 -5.54 16.77
C GLY A 63 1.36 -5.19 17.35
N GLU A 64 0.30 -5.25 16.54
CA GLU A 64 -1.05 -4.83 16.94
C GLU A 64 -2.05 -5.98 16.97
N GLU A 65 -1.97 -6.90 16.03
CA GLU A 65 -2.92 -8.00 15.88
C GLU A 65 -2.30 -9.34 16.22
N SER A 66 -3.11 -10.25 16.74
CA SER A 66 -2.69 -11.63 16.98
C SER A 66 -2.56 -12.42 15.67
N ALA A 67 -1.72 -13.44 15.68
CA ALA A 67 -1.55 -14.35 14.53
C ALA A 67 -2.88 -14.98 14.09
N HIS A 68 -3.79 -15.26 15.02
CA HIS A 68 -5.11 -15.79 14.73
C HIS A 68 -5.99 -14.80 13.94
N GLN A 69 -5.99 -13.52 14.32
CA GLN A 69 -6.75 -12.47 13.61
C GLN A 69 -6.22 -12.26 12.20
N ILE A 70 -4.89 -12.23 12.04
CA ILE A 70 -4.25 -12.08 10.73
C ILE A 70 -4.57 -13.31 9.86
N LYS A 71 -4.50 -14.52 10.42
CA LYS A 71 -4.84 -15.74 9.70
C LYS A 71 -6.28 -15.74 9.21
N LEU A 72 -7.25 -15.40 10.07
CA LEU A 72 -8.66 -15.31 9.68
C LEU A 72 -8.89 -14.30 8.53
N ARG A 73 -8.16 -13.18 8.56
CA ARG A 73 -8.21 -12.19 7.48
C ARG A 73 -7.59 -12.76 6.20
N ALA A 74 -6.45 -13.41 6.29
CA ALA A 74 -5.78 -14.03 5.15
C ALA A 74 -6.62 -15.13 4.50
N ASP A 75 -7.23 -16.01 5.30
CA ASP A 75 -8.12 -17.06 4.81
C ASP A 75 -9.33 -16.48 4.05
N ARG A 76 -9.90 -15.37 4.55
CA ARG A 76 -10.99 -14.66 3.86
C ARG A 76 -10.53 -14.08 2.52
N LEU A 77 -9.36 -13.42 2.50
CA LEU A 77 -8.80 -12.83 1.28
C LEU A 77 -8.44 -13.90 0.25
N ALA A 78 -7.85 -15.00 0.68
CA ALA A 78 -7.52 -16.13 -0.19
C ALA A 78 -8.76 -16.79 -0.79
N SER A 79 -9.84 -16.93 0.00
CA SER A 79 -11.10 -17.49 -0.47
C SER A 79 -11.80 -16.65 -1.52
N ALA A 80 -11.67 -15.31 -1.42
CA ALA A 80 -12.24 -14.35 -2.38
C ALA A 80 -11.58 -14.45 -3.76
N SER A 81 -10.28 -14.75 -3.80
CA SER A 81 -9.50 -14.84 -5.04
C SER A 81 -9.80 -16.08 -5.89
N VAL A 82 -10.54 -17.06 -5.36
CA VAL A 82 -10.87 -18.33 -6.07
C VAL A 82 -11.84 -18.11 -7.25
N GLY A 83 -12.54 -16.97 -7.33
CA GLY A 83 -13.50 -16.66 -8.39
C GLY A 83 -12.94 -15.76 -9.52
N ASP A 84 -11.75 -15.26 -9.39
CA ASP A 84 -11.14 -14.33 -10.37
C ASP A 84 -10.08 -15.05 -11.21
N GLU A 85 -10.48 -15.50 -12.40
CA GLU A 85 -9.56 -16.13 -13.37
C GLU A 85 -8.44 -15.19 -13.87
N SER A 86 -8.53 -13.88 -13.56
CA SER A 86 -7.53 -12.87 -13.91
C SER A 86 -6.41 -12.75 -12.87
N ALA A 87 -6.58 -13.31 -11.67
CA ALA A 87 -5.56 -13.29 -10.63
C ALA A 87 -4.41 -14.25 -10.99
N ALA A 88 -3.26 -13.70 -11.31
CA ALA A 88 -2.03 -14.45 -11.57
C ALA A 88 -1.60 -15.21 -10.31
N GLY A 89 -1.98 -16.46 -10.21
CA GLY A 89 -1.61 -17.35 -9.10
C GLY A 89 -2.71 -17.49 -8.03
N ARG A 90 -2.77 -18.68 -7.45
CA ARG A 90 -3.69 -19.00 -6.35
C ARG A 90 -3.14 -18.37 -5.07
N ALA A 91 -3.91 -17.48 -4.43
CA ALA A 91 -3.54 -16.91 -3.15
C ALA A 91 -3.28 -18.02 -2.11
N SER A 92 -2.12 -18.01 -1.46
CA SER A 92 -1.74 -19.01 -0.47
C SER A 92 -0.97 -18.40 0.70
N LEU A 93 -1.19 -18.97 1.88
CA LEU A 93 -0.41 -18.68 3.09
C LEU A 93 0.86 -19.52 3.22
N ASP A 94 1.09 -20.51 2.35
CA ASP A 94 2.17 -21.48 2.50
C ASP A 94 3.56 -20.82 2.57
N ASN A 95 3.73 -19.67 1.91
CA ASN A 95 4.98 -18.92 1.90
C ASN A 95 4.98 -17.70 2.85
N VAL A 96 3.92 -17.51 3.64
CA VAL A 96 3.80 -16.37 4.56
C VAL A 96 3.97 -16.83 6.01
N SER A 97 5.04 -16.39 6.66
CA SER A 97 5.26 -16.60 8.09
C SER A 97 4.77 -15.38 8.87
N ILE A 98 3.87 -15.60 9.84
CA ILE A 98 3.30 -14.54 10.68
C ILE A 98 3.96 -14.56 12.05
N PHE A 99 4.51 -13.41 12.46
CA PHE A 99 5.13 -13.22 13.76
C PHE A 99 4.44 -12.07 14.51
N CYS A 100 4.04 -12.30 15.76
CA CYS A 100 3.53 -11.29 16.67
C CYS A 100 4.65 -10.88 17.61
N GLU A 101 5.45 -9.88 17.21
CA GLU A 101 6.64 -9.43 17.93
C GLU A 101 6.80 -7.92 17.79
N THR A 102 7.26 -7.28 18.85
CA THR A 102 7.51 -5.83 18.91
C THR A 102 8.98 -5.47 19.15
N SER A 103 9.81 -6.42 19.58
CA SER A 103 11.25 -6.21 19.73
C SER A 103 11.96 -6.35 18.39
N LEU A 104 12.65 -5.29 17.97
CA LEU A 104 13.40 -5.26 16.72
C LEU A 104 14.51 -6.32 16.70
N GLU A 105 15.16 -6.56 17.83
CA GLU A 105 16.24 -7.54 18.00
C GLU A 105 15.74 -8.96 17.72
N LYS A 106 14.58 -9.30 18.27
CA LYS A 106 13.95 -10.60 18.02
C LYS A 106 13.46 -10.74 16.57
N ILE A 107 12.95 -9.65 16.01
CA ILE A 107 12.56 -9.62 14.57
C ILE A 107 13.78 -9.94 13.70
N PHE A 108 14.94 -9.34 13.95
CA PHE A 108 16.16 -9.66 13.21
C PHE A 108 16.62 -11.10 13.43
N THR A 109 16.46 -11.67 14.61
CA THR A 109 16.74 -13.09 14.87
C THR A 109 15.86 -13.98 13.98
N HIS A 110 14.54 -13.71 13.95
CA HIS A 110 13.62 -14.48 13.09
C HIS A 110 13.92 -14.31 11.61
N ILE A 111 14.32 -13.10 11.16
CA ILE A 111 14.73 -12.87 9.77
C ILE A 111 15.95 -13.75 9.41
N GLN A 112 16.92 -13.86 10.30
CA GLN A 112 18.10 -14.71 10.07
C GLN A 112 17.75 -16.21 9.99
N GLU A 113 16.84 -16.67 10.85
CA GLU A 113 16.39 -18.07 10.88
C GLU A 113 15.53 -18.44 9.65
N GLN A 114 14.63 -17.56 9.22
CA GLN A 114 13.67 -17.85 8.15
C GLN A 114 14.19 -17.51 6.75
N ALA A 115 15.16 -16.61 6.64
CA ALA A 115 15.70 -16.10 5.38
C ALA A 115 14.59 -15.70 4.38
N PRO A 116 13.70 -14.74 4.74
CA PRO A 116 12.61 -14.30 3.86
C PRO A 116 13.15 -13.53 2.66
N GLY A 117 12.37 -13.52 1.57
CA GLY A 117 12.62 -12.66 0.41
C GLY A 117 11.94 -11.28 0.50
N LEU A 118 11.00 -11.12 1.47
CA LEU A 118 10.30 -9.87 1.74
C LEU A 118 9.93 -9.82 3.23
N VAL A 119 10.10 -8.65 3.86
CA VAL A 119 9.67 -8.39 5.24
C VAL A 119 8.59 -7.32 5.26
N VAL A 120 7.51 -7.56 5.98
CA VAL A 120 6.44 -6.59 6.24
C VAL A 120 6.38 -6.32 7.75
N ILE A 121 6.33 -5.04 8.12
CA ILE A 121 6.18 -4.56 9.50
C ILE A 121 4.86 -3.83 9.65
N ASP A 122 3.94 -4.34 10.45
CA ASP A 122 2.60 -3.78 10.71
C ASP A 122 2.32 -3.65 12.21
N SER A 123 2.53 -2.46 12.79
CA SER A 123 2.97 -1.21 12.22
C SER A 123 4.35 -0.80 12.77
N ILE A 124 5.01 0.12 12.08
CA ILE A 124 6.33 0.61 12.56
C ILE A 124 6.22 1.30 13.93
N GLN A 125 5.04 1.83 14.29
CA GLN A 125 4.82 2.49 15.56
C GLN A 125 4.82 1.53 16.76
N THR A 126 4.61 0.25 16.54
CA THR A 126 4.58 -0.75 17.61
C THR A 126 5.93 -1.40 17.86
N ILE A 127 6.89 -1.22 16.96
CA ILE A 127 8.22 -1.79 17.07
C ILE A 127 9.10 -0.90 17.96
N ALA A 128 9.89 -1.54 18.80
CA ALA A 128 10.85 -0.89 19.67
C ALA A 128 12.21 -1.59 19.65
N THR A 129 13.27 -0.83 19.91
CA THR A 129 14.64 -1.33 20.09
C THR A 129 15.16 -0.96 21.48
N ASP A 130 15.96 -1.82 22.05
CA ASP A 130 16.63 -1.57 23.33
C ASP A 130 17.75 -0.52 23.21
N GLU A 131 18.16 -0.15 21.99
CA GLU A 131 19.19 0.86 21.75
C GLU A 131 18.76 2.29 22.12
N VAL A 132 17.46 2.52 22.30
CA VAL A 132 16.90 3.85 22.59
C VAL A 132 16.05 3.83 23.86
N GLU A 133 16.45 4.60 24.86
CA GLU A 133 15.71 4.77 26.11
C GLU A 133 14.48 5.70 25.92
N SER A 134 13.45 5.19 25.25
CA SER A 134 12.18 5.90 25.08
C SER A 134 11.02 4.93 24.87
N SER A 135 9.81 5.37 25.16
CA SER A 135 8.62 4.52 25.05
C SER A 135 8.38 4.05 23.62
N PRO A 136 7.89 2.81 23.41
CA PRO A 136 7.42 2.36 22.11
C PRO A 136 6.45 3.38 21.46
N GLY A 137 6.54 3.57 20.15
CA GLY A 137 5.73 4.55 19.42
C GLY A 137 6.22 5.99 19.52
N SER A 138 7.23 6.29 20.34
CA SER A 138 7.86 7.61 20.35
C SER A 138 8.60 7.88 19.03
N ILE A 139 8.77 9.16 18.71
CA ILE A 139 9.44 9.59 17.47
C ILE A 139 10.87 9.00 17.38
N SER A 140 11.60 8.97 18.48
CA SER A 140 12.96 8.42 18.55
C SER A 140 12.99 6.91 18.29
N GLN A 141 12.07 6.16 18.87
CA GLN A 141 11.94 4.71 18.64
C GLN A 141 11.59 4.42 17.17
N VAL A 142 10.57 5.06 16.65
CA VAL A 142 10.13 4.86 15.25
C VAL A 142 11.25 5.20 14.26
N ARG A 143 11.99 6.29 14.53
CA ARG A 143 13.12 6.71 13.69
C ARG A 143 14.26 5.68 13.74
N GLU A 144 14.67 5.22 14.91
CA GLU A 144 15.77 4.27 15.02
C GLU A 144 15.42 2.92 14.44
N CYS A 145 14.22 2.39 14.74
CA CYS A 145 13.75 1.14 14.14
C CYS A 145 13.73 1.21 12.61
N ALA A 146 13.22 2.31 12.04
CA ALA A 146 13.21 2.48 10.59
C ALA A 146 14.62 2.60 10.00
N ALA A 147 15.54 3.29 10.68
CA ALA A 147 16.93 3.40 10.26
C ALA A 147 17.66 2.05 10.30
N ALA A 148 17.41 1.24 11.33
CA ALA A 148 17.96 -0.11 11.42
C ALA A 148 17.43 -1.03 10.33
N LEU A 149 16.12 -0.99 10.05
CA LEU A 149 15.49 -1.74 8.96
C LEU A 149 16.00 -1.29 7.57
N LEU A 150 16.28 0.02 7.38
CA LEU A 150 16.90 0.51 6.16
C LEU A 150 18.32 -0.07 5.98
N ARG A 151 19.14 -0.02 7.05
CA ARG A 151 20.49 -0.62 7.01
C ARG A 151 20.42 -2.10 6.66
N PHE A 152 19.50 -2.83 7.30
CA PHE A 152 19.25 -4.24 6.99
C PHE A 152 18.87 -4.44 5.51
N ALA A 153 17.87 -3.72 4.99
CA ALA A 153 17.43 -3.86 3.60
C ALA A 153 18.60 -3.64 2.62
N LYS A 154 19.37 -2.56 2.82
CA LYS A 154 20.52 -2.23 1.96
C LYS A 154 21.65 -3.27 1.99
N THR A 155 21.88 -3.91 3.14
CA THR A 155 22.97 -4.89 3.28
C THR A 155 22.57 -6.29 2.85
N SER A 156 21.31 -6.68 3.09
CA SER A 156 20.81 -8.02 2.75
C SER A 156 20.26 -8.13 1.32
N GLY A 157 19.88 -7.00 0.71
CA GLY A 157 19.12 -6.99 -0.55
C GLY A 157 17.65 -7.35 -0.40
N ILE A 158 17.16 -7.59 0.83
CA ILE A 158 15.77 -7.95 1.11
C ILE A 158 14.94 -6.66 1.23
N PRO A 159 13.87 -6.49 0.42
CA PRO A 159 12.99 -5.34 0.55
C PRO A 159 12.17 -5.41 1.84
N VAL A 160 11.83 -4.22 2.37
CA VAL A 160 10.99 -4.07 3.56
C VAL A 160 9.81 -3.15 3.27
N ILE A 161 8.61 -3.59 3.62
CA ILE A 161 7.40 -2.76 3.63
C ILE A 161 7.10 -2.37 5.08
N LEU A 162 7.05 -1.08 5.36
CA LEU A 162 6.60 -0.53 6.63
C LEU A 162 5.17 -0.04 6.48
N ILE A 163 4.28 -0.50 7.34
CA ILE A 163 2.94 0.08 7.47
C ILE A 163 3.00 1.13 8.58
N GLY A 164 2.47 2.33 8.29
CA GLY A 164 2.44 3.44 9.23
C GLY A 164 1.07 4.12 9.27
N HIS A 165 0.67 4.57 10.47
CA HIS A 165 -0.57 5.33 10.63
C HIS A 165 -0.32 6.83 10.46
N ILE A 166 -1.21 7.51 9.72
CA ILE A 166 -1.20 8.96 9.49
C ILE A 166 -2.44 9.55 10.19
N ASN A 167 -2.28 10.59 11.00
CA ASN A 167 -3.41 11.30 11.62
C ASN A 167 -4.07 12.27 10.61
N LYS A 168 -5.37 12.61 10.84
CA LYS A 168 -6.16 13.52 10.00
C LYS A 168 -5.54 14.91 9.78
N GLU A 169 -4.65 15.33 10.66
CA GLU A 169 -3.93 16.61 10.56
C GLU A 169 -2.68 16.52 9.66
N GLY A 170 -2.41 15.38 9.02
CA GLY A 170 -1.21 15.16 8.22
C GLY A 170 0.09 15.26 9.03
N THR A 171 -0.04 15.46 10.33
CA THR A 171 1.06 15.53 11.28
C THR A 171 1.13 14.22 12.03
N LEU A 172 1.92 13.31 11.52
CA LEU A 172 2.26 12.14 12.31
C LEU A 172 3.43 12.46 13.21
N ALA A 173 3.31 11.98 14.39
CA ALA A 173 4.49 11.49 15.08
C ALA A 173 4.99 10.28 14.27
N GLY A 174 5.68 10.52 13.16
CA GLY A 174 6.24 9.41 12.42
C GLY A 174 6.44 9.61 10.91
N PRO A 175 5.43 9.76 10.01
CA PRO A 175 5.69 9.69 8.58
C PRO A 175 6.57 10.79 8.02
N LYS A 176 6.40 12.05 8.40
CA LYS A 176 7.30 13.10 7.91
C LYS A 176 8.77 12.84 8.27
N ILE A 177 9.02 12.25 9.43
CA ILE A 177 10.37 11.85 9.85
C ILE A 177 10.85 10.66 9.03
N LEU A 178 9.96 9.69 8.75
CA LEU A 178 10.27 8.51 7.96
C LEU A 178 10.46 8.82 6.48
N GLU A 179 9.80 9.84 5.93
CA GLU A 179 9.95 10.26 4.52
C GLU A 179 11.40 10.51 4.12
N HIS A 180 12.22 10.99 5.05
CA HIS A 180 13.65 11.22 4.78
C HIS A 180 14.47 9.93 4.85
N ILE A 181 14.03 8.94 5.61
CA ILE A 181 14.73 7.68 5.84
C ILE A 181 14.44 6.69 4.73
N VAL A 182 13.14 6.49 4.39
CA VAL A 182 12.71 5.47 3.44
C VAL A 182 12.97 5.85 1.99
N ASP A 183 13.04 4.88 1.10
CA ASP A 183 13.26 5.08 -0.34
C ASP A 183 11.97 5.47 -1.06
N THR A 184 10.85 4.87 -0.67
CA THR A 184 9.53 5.09 -1.28
C THR A 184 8.50 5.35 -0.19
N VAL A 185 7.64 6.34 -0.42
CA VAL A 185 6.47 6.64 0.43
C VAL A 185 5.23 6.58 -0.44
N VAL A 186 4.32 5.71 -0.06
CA VAL A 186 3.02 5.54 -0.69
C VAL A 186 1.95 5.85 0.34
N GLN A 187 1.01 6.70 -0.01
CA GLN A 187 -0.08 7.10 0.87
C GLN A 187 -1.40 6.51 0.39
N PHE A 188 -2.11 5.85 1.30
CA PHE A 188 -3.43 5.32 1.06
C PHE A 188 -4.46 6.30 1.60
N GLU A 189 -5.26 6.86 0.70
CA GLU A 189 -6.22 7.94 0.94
C GLU A 189 -7.64 7.45 0.67
N GLY A 190 -8.62 8.08 1.30
CA GLY A 190 -10.02 7.87 1.04
C GLY A 190 -10.89 8.24 2.23
N ASP A 191 -12.17 8.36 2.01
CA ASP A 191 -13.18 8.58 3.04
C ASP A 191 -13.82 7.24 3.40
N GLN A 192 -14.06 7.00 4.69
CA GLN A 192 -14.72 5.77 5.17
C GLN A 192 -16.15 5.61 4.64
N HIS A 193 -16.78 6.70 4.19
CA HIS A 193 -18.12 6.69 3.60
C HIS A 193 -18.15 6.33 2.11
N TYR A 194 -16.99 6.36 1.43
CA TYR A 194 -16.89 6.00 0.03
C TYR A 194 -16.23 4.63 -0.13
N MET A 195 -16.68 3.88 -1.16
CA MET A 195 -16.14 2.54 -1.44
C MET A 195 -14.75 2.58 -2.08
N TYR A 196 -14.31 3.73 -2.58
CA TYR A 196 -13.05 3.86 -3.30
C TYR A 196 -11.93 4.38 -2.42
N ARG A 197 -10.72 3.88 -2.70
CA ARG A 197 -9.47 4.28 -2.07
C ARG A 197 -8.46 4.65 -3.14
N ILE A 198 -7.66 5.65 -2.86
CA ILE A 198 -6.60 6.12 -3.76
C ILE A 198 -5.25 5.80 -3.11
N LEU A 199 -4.39 5.16 -3.86
CA LEU A 199 -3.00 4.92 -3.49
C LEU A 199 -2.14 5.93 -4.27
N ARG A 200 -1.43 6.80 -3.56
CA ARG A 200 -0.64 7.89 -4.15
C ARG A 200 0.84 7.74 -3.81
N SER A 201 1.69 7.90 -4.81
CA SER A 201 3.13 7.99 -4.59
C SER A 201 3.48 9.40 -4.10
N ILE A 202 4.01 9.52 -2.88
CA ILE A 202 4.44 10.78 -2.29
C ILE A 202 5.95 11.00 -2.52
N LYS A 203 6.71 9.91 -2.46
CA LYS A 203 8.14 9.87 -2.71
C LYS A 203 8.50 8.55 -3.37
N ASN A 204 9.30 8.59 -4.42
CA ASN A 204 9.82 7.38 -5.05
C ASN A 204 11.22 7.65 -5.62
N ARG A 205 12.25 7.05 -5.03
CA ARG A 205 13.63 7.16 -5.53
C ARG A 205 13.87 6.39 -6.82
N PHE A 206 12.96 5.49 -7.16
CA PHE A 206 13.11 4.52 -8.26
C PHE A 206 12.13 4.79 -9.41
N GLY A 207 11.30 5.82 -9.32
CA GLY A 207 10.28 6.10 -10.33
C GLY A 207 9.54 7.41 -10.12
N SER A 208 8.50 7.61 -10.92
CA SER A 208 7.65 8.80 -10.86
C SER A 208 6.81 8.84 -9.59
N THR A 209 6.55 10.04 -9.08
CA THR A 209 5.56 10.30 -8.02
C THR A 209 4.21 10.79 -8.58
N SER A 210 4.08 10.86 -9.90
CA SER A 210 2.84 11.30 -10.56
C SER A 210 1.82 10.17 -10.76
N GLU A 211 2.16 8.94 -10.34
CA GLU A 211 1.30 7.79 -10.48
C GLU A 211 0.34 7.66 -9.29
N LEU A 212 -0.86 7.19 -9.59
CA LEU A 212 -1.86 6.84 -8.60
C LEU A 212 -2.53 5.50 -8.92
N GLY A 213 -2.88 4.77 -7.88
CA GLY A 213 -3.65 3.54 -7.92
C GLY A 213 -5.05 3.75 -7.35
N ILE A 214 -6.03 3.04 -7.87
CA ILE A 214 -7.41 3.13 -7.41
C ILE A 214 -7.90 1.74 -7.02
N TYR A 215 -8.52 1.67 -5.85
CA TYR A 215 -9.11 0.44 -5.31
C TYR A 215 -10.55 0.66 -4.91
N GLU A 216 -11.36 -0.36 -5.12
CA GLU A 216 -12.68 -0.47 -4.53
C GLU A 216 -12.62 -1.34 -3.28
N MET A 217 -13.09 -0.80 -2.16
CA MET A 217 -13.20 -1.55 -0.91
C MET A 217 -14.42 -2.45 -0.96
N ARG A 218 -14.22 -3.75 -0.82
CA ARG A 218 -15.27 -4.77 -0.78
C ARG A 218 -15.23 -5.55 0.52
N ASN A 219 -16.26 -6.34 0.79
CA ASN A 219 -16.33 -7.21 1.97
C ASN A 219 -15.24 -8.30 1.95
N ASP A 220 -14.80 -8.67 0.77
CA ASP A 220 -13.82 -9.72 0.49
C ASP A 220 -12.38 -9.20 0.27
N GLY A 221 -12.18 -7.88 0.29
CA GLY A 221 -10.86 -7.26 0.14
C GLY A 221 -10.89 -5.99 -0.69
N LEU A 222 -9.75 -5.66 -1.28
CA LEU A 222 -9.54 -4.50 -2.15
C LEU A 222 -9.47 -4.97 -3.61
N ARG A 223 -10.36 -4.48 -4.44
CA ARG A 223 -10.34 -4.74 -5.88
C ARG A 223 -9.62 -3.60 -6.61
N PRO A 224 -8.55 -3.88 -7.37
CA PRO A 224 -7.91 -2.87 -8.20
C PRO A 224 -8.87 -2.39 -9.30
N VAL A 225 -8.89 -1.07 -9.55
CA VAL A 225 -9.71 -0.43 -10.58
C VAL A 225 -8.82 -0.02 -11.73
N SER A 226 -8.73 -0.88 -12.75
CA SER A 226 -7.87 -0.64 -13.92
C SER A 226 -8.40 0.47 -14.82
N ASN A 227 -9.72 0.62 -14.93
CA ASN A 227 -10.37 1.66 -15.72
C ASN A 227 -11.29 2.54 -14.85
N PRO A 228 -10.77 3.61 -14.26
CA PRO A 228 -11.59 4.50 -13.41
C PRO A 228 -12.65 5.27 -14.18
N SER A 229 -12.53 5.43 -15.50
CA SER A 229 -13.55 6.10 -16.32
C SER A 229 -14.90 5.37 -16.27
N GLU A 230 -14.89 4.04 -16.13
CA GLU A 230 -16.14 3.26 -15.99
C GLU A 230 -16.92 3.61 -14.71
N LEU A 231 -16.25 4.10 -13.69
CA LEU A 231 -16.88 4.51 -12.43
C LEU A 231 -17.46 5.93 -12.48
N LEU A 232 -16.92 6.76 -13.38
CA LEU A 232 -17.22 8.18 -13.48
C LEU A 232 -18.24 8.49 -14.60
N LEU A 233 -18.59 7.47 -15.39
CA LEU A 233 -19.56 7.57 -16.47
C LEU A 233 -20.82 6.79 -16.11
N THR A 234 -21.98 7.40 -16.30
CA THR A 234 -23.28 6.70 -16.21
C THR A 234 -23.41 5.76 -17.40
N GLN A 235 -23.87 4.53 -17.18
CA GLN A 235 -23.97 3.54 -18.27
C GLN A 235 -25.13 3.80 -19.23
N ASP A 236 -26.09 4.65 -18.88
CA ASP A 236 -27.31 4.89 -19.63
C ASP A 236 -27.46 6.38 -19.96
N HIS A 237 -26.90 6.81 -21.10
CA HIS A 237 -26.92 8.21 -21.55
C HIS A 237 -28.03 8.50 -22.59
N ASP A 238 -28.74 7.48 -23.03
CA ASP A 238 -29.70 7.63 -24.13
C ASP A 238 -30.85 8.56 -23.73
N GLY A 239 -30.82 9.76 -24.32
CA GLY A 239 -31.90 10.75 -24.20
C GLY A 239 -31.76 11.74 -23.02
N LEU A 240 -30.67 11.73 -22.24
CA LEU A 240 -30.44 12.71 -21.17
C LEU A 240 -29.90 14.02 -21.74
N SER A 241 -30.67 15.12 -21.59
CA SER A 241 -30.19 16.48 -21.90
C SER A 241 -29.40 17.03 -20.75
N GLY A 242 -28.37 17.86 -21.02
CA GLY A 242 -27.57 18.50 -20.01
C GLY A 242 -26.42 17.65 -19.50
N VAL A 243 -26.06 16.59 -20.21
CA VAL A 243 -24.90 15.73 -19.92
C VAL A 243 -23.82 15.96 -20.95
N ALA A 244 -22.58 16.15 -20.48
CA ALA A 244 -21.40 16.24 -21.33
C ALA A 244 -20.28 15.38 -20.75
N ILE A 245 -19.52 14.69 -21.60
CA ILE A 245 -18.33 13.95 -21.22
C ILE A 245 -17.11 14.83 -21.49
N SER A 246 -16.29 15.01 -20.49
CA SER A 246 -15.00 15.70 -20.57
C SER A 246 -13.86 14.78 -20.13
N SER A 247 -12.63 15.16 -20.43
CA SER A 247 -11.44 14.45 -19.98
C SER A 247 -10.70 15.31 -18.95
N ALA A 248 -10.20 14.66 -17.89
CA ALA A 248 -9.31 15.24 -16.90
C ALA A 248 -8.06 14.37 -16.78
N ILE A 249 -6.98 14.93 -16.29
CA ILE A 249 -5.74 14.21 -16.01
C ILE A 249 -5.37 14.46 -14.56
N GLU A 250 -5.16 13.39 -13.82
CA GLU A 250 -4.58 13.43 -12.46
C GLU A 250 -3.24 12.70 -12.50
N GLY A 251 -2.16 13.44 -12.26
CA GLY A 251 -0.81 12.92 -12.50
C GLY A 251 -0.58 12.62 -13.98
N VAL A 252 -0.38 11.37 -14.31
CA VAL A 252 -0.27 10.87 -15.71
C VAL A 252 -1.49 10.04 -16.15
N ARG A 253 -2.49 9.90 -15.29
CA ARG A 253 -3.66 9.06 -15.55
C ARG A 253 -4.82 9.88 -16.12
N PRO A 254 -5.29 9.59 -17.35
CA PRO A 254 -6.47 10.24 -17.90
C PRO A 254 -7.75 9.63 -17.32
N PHE A 255 -8.75 10.48 -17.12
CA PHE A 255 -10.10 10.11 -16.70
C PHE A 255 -11.11 10.72 -17.66
N LEU A 256 -12.15 9.97 -17.94
CA LEU A 256 -13.38 10.53 -18.50
C LEU A 256 -14.32 10.88 -17.35
N VAL A 257 -14.81 12.09 -17.35
CA VAL A 257 -15.69 12.63 -16.31
C VAL A 257 -16.99 13.08 -16.96
N GLU A 258 -18.09 12.65 -16.40
CA GLU A 258 -19.41 13.12 -16.78
C GLU A 258 -19.72 14.41 -16.03
N THR A 259 -20.06 15.45 -16.78
CA THR A 259 -20.51 16.73 -16.24
C THR A 259 -22.00 16.86 -16.52
N GLN A 260 -22.79 17.07 -15.48
CA GLN A 260 -24.23 17.25 -15.57
C GLN A 260 -24.61 18.69 -15.23
N ALA A 261 -25.46 19.32 -16.04
CA ALA A 261 -25.99 20.64 -15.82
C ALA A 261 -27.52 20.62 -15.93
N LEU A 262 -28.20 21.06 -14.87
CA LEU A 262 -29.64 21.27 -14.86
C LEU A 262 -29.94 22.76 -14.89
N VAL A 263 -30.63 23.20 -15.91
CA VAL A 263 -31.06 24.59 -16.07
C VAL A 263 -32.59 24.65 -16.01
N SER A 264 -33.13 25.50 -15.17
CA SER A 264 -34.57 25.78 -15.08
C SER A 264 -34.83 27.28 -15.20
N THR A 265 -36.01 27.65 -15.64
CA THR A 265 -36.45 29.04 -15.62
C THR A 265 -36.65 29.51 -14.20
N ALA A 266 -36.00 30.63 -13.81
CA ALA A 266 -36.24 31.24 -12.51
C ALA A 266 -37.69 31.77 -12.45
N ALA A 267 -38.42 31.42 -11.43
CA ALA A 267 -39.78 31.90 -11.20
C ALA A 267 -39.83 33.39 -10.79
N TYR A 268 -38.70 33.92 -10.34
CA TYR A 268 -38.50 35.35 -10.01
C TYR A 268 -37.19 35.82 -10.58
N GLY A 269 -37.19 36.88 -11.40
CA GLY A 269 -35.99 37.56 -11.83
C GLY A 269 -35.29 38.21 -10.65
N THR A 270 -33.99 38.04 -10.53
CA THR A 270 -33.13 38.82 -9.64
C THR A 270 -32.70 40.09 -10.36
#